data_4e2e9972b9e977ae0ce7c65f50d853cb
#
_entry.id   4e2e9972b9e977ae0ce7c65f50d853cb
#
_cell.length_a   1.000
_cell.length_b   1.000
_cell.length_c   1.000
_cell.angle_alpha   90.00
_cell.angle_beta   90.00
_cell.angle_gamma   90.00
#
_symmetry.space_group_name_H-M   'P 1'
#
loop_
_entity.id
_entity.type
_entity.pdbx_description
1 polymer ?
#
loop_
_entity_poly.entity_id
_entity_poly.type
_entity_poly.pdbx_seq_one_letter_code
_entity_poly.pdbx_strand_id
1 'polypeptide(L)'
;MKPNLIMGEDQDQNIIEHYRLSSHPEGGWFRRTYSSSTNVFLDRGERLCGSSIYYFLKQGEHSCLHSLKSDEIWYFHFGSSVRIHLFSTSEYHSVDLGHDWQCGEVAQYSIPAGVVFGAEPLQQKGALMSCSVCPGFAIDDFKWASVDELLVEFPEQA
;
A
#
# COMPACT_ATOMS: atom_id res chain seq x y z
N MET A 1 9.64 36.54 -0.46
CA MET A 1 9.47 35.83 -1.76
C MET A 1 8.98 34.44 -1.44
N LYS A 2 7.75 34.07 -1.80
CA LYS A 2 7.30 32.67 -1.74
C LYS A 2 7.97 31.92 -2.90
N PRO A 3 8.56 30.73 -2.70
CA PRO A 3 9.09 29.97 -3.81
C PRO A 3 7.93 29.58 -4.75
N ASN A 4 8.14 29.74 -6.05
CA ASN A 4 7.23 29.28 -7.10
C ASN A 4 6.86 27.82 -6.85
N LEU A 5 5.56 27.52 -6.91
CA LEU A 5 5.07 26.14 -6.98
C LEU A 5 5.66 25.52 -8.25
N ILE A 6 6.65 24.69 -8.06
CA ILE A 6 7.20 23.80 -9.07
C ILE A 6 6.18 22.69 -9.29
N MET A 7 5.88 22.39 -10.54
CA MET A 7 4.88 21.43 -11.01
C MET A 7 5.09 20.02 -10.41
N GLY A 8 4.06 19.21 -10.33
CA GLY A 8 3.95 17.98 -9.54
C GLY A 8 5.14 16.99 -9.54
N GLU A 9 5.88 16.85 -10.64
CA GLU A 9 7.03 15.93 -10.74
C GLU A 9 8.20 16.31 -9.81
N ASP A 10 8.48 17.60 -9.64
CA ASP A 10 9.55 18.07 -8.75
C ASP A 10 9.17 17.88 -7.27
N GLN A 11 7.87 17.94 -6.94
CA GLN A 11 7.42 17.71 -5.56
C GLN A 11 7.53 16.22 -5.19
N ASP A 12 7.18 15.32 -6.07
CA ASP A 12 7.30 13.87 -5.86
C ASP A 12 8.76 13.46 -5.68
N GLN A 13 9.67 14.02 -6.49
CA GLN A 13 11.10 13.77 -6.36
C GLN A 13 11.64 14.26 -5.02
N ASN A 14 11.23 15.44 -4.57
CA ASN A 14 11.61 15.98 -3.25
C ASN A 14 11.13 15.08 -2.10
N ILE A 15 9.93 14.48 -2.20
CA ILE A 15 9.40 13.53 -1.22
C ILE A 15 10.28 12.27 -1.19
N ILE A 16 10.60 11.69 -2.35
CA ILE A 16 11.44 10.51 -2.47
C ILE A 16 12.81 10.74 -1.82
N GLU A 17 13.45 11.86 -2.10
CA GLU A 17 14.75 12.22 -1.53
C GLU A 17 14.67 12.48 -0.02
N HIS A 18 13.68 13.26 0.43
CA HIS A 18 13.51 13.60 1.85
C HIS A 18 13.29 12.35 2.70
N TYR A 19 12.42 11.44 2.27
CA TYR A 19 12.14 10.19 2.98
C TYR A 19 13.12 9.06 2.64
N ARG A 20 14.09 9.30 1.73
CA ARG A 20 15.12 8.34 1.27
C ARG A 20 14.48 7.05 0.76
N LEU A 21 13.50 7.20 -0.13
CA LEU A 21 12.75 6.08 -0.68
C LEU A 21 13.51 5.47 -1.88
N SER A 22 13.36 4.17 -2.06
CA SER A 22 13.81 3.41 -3.23
C SER A 22 12.62 2.75 -3.92
N SER A 23 12.78 2.34 -5.17
CA SER A 23 11.71 1.69 -5.93
C SER A 23 11.22 0.41 -5.24
N HIS A 24 9.90 0.21 -5.23
CA HIS A 24 9.26 -0.98 -4.68
C HIS A 24 8.94 -1.99 -5.79
N PRO A 25 9.12 -3.31 -5.57
CA PRO A 25 8.81 -4.32 -6.58
C PRO A 25 7.35 -4.35 -7.05
N GLU A 26 6.42 -3.96 -6.17
CA GLU A 26 4.98 -3.89 -6.46
C GLU A 26 4.55 -2.62 -7.18
N GLY A 27 5.46 -1.70 -7.42
CA GLY A 27 5.23 -0.33 -7.90
C GLY A 27 5.39 0.70 -6.78
N GLY A 28 5.64 1.95 -7.17
CA GLY A 28 5.88 3.03 -6.23
C GLY A 28 7.25 2.96 -5.52
N TRP A 29 7.35 3.60 -4.37
CA TRP A 29 8.59 3.88 -3.65
C TRP A 29 8.44 3.60 -2.17
N PHE A 30 9.49 3.02 -1.55
CA PHE A 30 9.41 2.63 -0.14
C PHE A 30 10.73 2.79 0.60
N ARG A 31 10.63 2.78 1.92
CA ARG A 31 11.77 2.59 2.83
C ARG A 31 11.31 1.84 4.07
N ARG A 32 12.05 0.80 4.45
CA ARG A 32 11.85 0.11 5.73
C ARG A 32 12.14 1.06 6.89
N THR A 33 11.13 1.29 7.76
CA THR A 33 11.24 2.18 8.92
C THR A 33 11.36 1.41 10.23
N TYR A 34 10.80 0.20 10.27
CA TYR A 34 10.80 -0.64 11.46
C TYR A 34 10.92 -2.12 11.11
N SER A 35 11.69 -2.84 11.89
CA SER A 35 11.71 -4.30 11.96
C SER A 35 11.80 -4.70 13.43
N SER A 36 10.87 -5.52 13.89
CA SER A 36 10.89 -6.03 15.27
C SER A 36 12.20 -6.78 15.55
N SER A 37 12.75 -6.62 16.74
CA SER A 37 13.85 -7.47 17.23
C SER A 37 13.36 -8.80 17.81
N THR A 38 12.05 -8.97 17.95
CA THR A 38 11.42 -10.18 18.49
C THR A 38 10.79 -10.97 17.35
N ASN A 39 10.93 -12.29 17.41
CA ASN A 39 10.35 -13.22 16.45
C ASN A 39 9.18 -13.99 17.04
N VAL A 40 8.27 -14.43 16.17
CA VAL A 40 7.24 -15.41 16.47
C VAL A 40 7.47 -16.67 15.63
N PHE A 41 7.16 -17.83 16.19
CA PHE A 41 7.21 -19.11 15.49
C PHE A 41 5.78 -19.50 15.06
N LEU A 42 5.60 -19.67 13.76
CA LEU A 42 4.34 -20.00 13.12
C LEU A 42 4.48 -21.34 12.38
N ASP A 43 3.39 -21.99 12.01
CA ASP A 43 3.42 -23.23 11.22
C ASP A 43 4.14 -23.06 9.88
N ARG A 44 4.12 -21.81 9.34
CA ARG A 44 4.81 -21.41 8.09
C ARG A 44 6.25 -20.92 8.31
N GLY A 45 6.83 -21.12 9.50
CA GLY A 45 8.19 -20.74 9.85
C GLY A 45 8.29 -19.50 10.76
N GLU A 46 9.52 -19.12 11.08
CA GLU A 46 9.82 -17.98 11.94
C GLU A 46 9.59 -16.65 11.20
N ARG A 47 8.95 -15.69 11.87
CA ARG A 47 8.71 -14.34 11.37
C ARG A 47 9.04 -13.30 12.45
N LEU A 48 9.40 -12.08 12.03
CA LEU A 48 9.43 -10.93 12.92
C LEU A 48 8.01 -10.69 13.51
N CYS A 49 7.91 -10.21 14.74
CA CYS A 49 6.59 -9.83 15.31
C CYS A 49 5.89 -8.75 14.48
N GLY A 50 6.65 -7.86 13.85
CA GLY A 50 6.10 -6.82 12.98
C GLY A 50 7.18 -6.10 12.17
N SER A 51 6.75 -5.48 11.09
CA SER A 51 7.60 -4.61 10.25
C SER A 51 6.79 -3.47 9.67
N SER A 52 7.43 -2.33 9.40
CA SER A 52 6.78 -1.17 8.78
C SER A 52 7.65 -0.51 7.72
N ILE A 53 6.98 0.12 6.77
CA ILE A 53 7.59 0.92 5.70
C ILE A 53 6.93 2.29 5.60
N TYR A 54 7.65 3.30 5.11
CA TYR A 54 7.03 4.36 4.31
C TYR A 54 6.77 3.83 2.91
N TYR A 55 5.64 4.20 2.34
CA TYR A 55 5.24 3.84 0.99
C TYR A 55 4.68 5.05 0.25
N PHE A 56 5.20 5.32 -0.94
CA PHE A 56 4.82 6.48 -1.74
C PHE A 56 4.45 6.03 -3.15
N LEU A 57 3.29 6.47 -3.61
CA LEU A 57 2.83 6.31 -4.99
C LEU A 57 2.79 7.69 -5.65
N LYS A 58 3.47 7.85 -6.78
CA LYS A 58 3.32 9.05 -7.63
C LYS A 58 1.96 9.03 -8.31
N GLN A 59 1.58 10.17 -8.88
CA GLN A 59 0.45 10.20 -9.79
C GLN A 59 0.61 9.17 -10.92
N GLY A 60 -0.43 8.35 -11.14
CA GLY A 60 -0.46 7.32 -12.18
C GLY A 60 0.33 6.06 -11.87
N GLU A 61 1.06 6.00 -10.76
CA GLU A 61 1.61 4.76 -10.25
C GLU A 61 0.54 3.98 -9.46
N HIS A 62 0.75 2.70 -9.32
CA HIS A 62 -0.12 1.83 -8.53
C HIS A 62 0.68 0.76 -7.81
N SER A 63 0.15 0.26 -6.70
CA SER A 63 0.57 -0.99 -6.09
C SER A 63 -0.13 -2.14 -6.81
N CYS A 64 0.66 -3.02 -7.43
CA CYS A 64 0.14 -4.16 -8.18
C CYS A 64 -0.63 -5.13 -7.27
N LEU A 65 -1.60 -5.83 -7.84
CA LEU A 65 -2.43 -6.79 -7.12
C LEU A 65 -1.62 -7.97 -6.57
N HIS A 66 -1.69 -8.15 -5.26
CA HIS A 66 -0.98 -9.20 -4.52
C HIS A 66 -1.73 -9.57 -3.24
N SER A 67 -1.26 -10.59 -2.54
CA SER A 67 -1.74 -10.96 -1.21
C SER A 67 -0.59 -11.30 -0.28
N LEU A 68 -0.82 -11.15 1.02
CA LEU A 68 0.10 -11.55 2.08
C LEU A 68 -0.54 -12.60 2.98
N LYS A 69 0.28 -13.46 3.61
CA LYS A 69 -0.17 -14.40 4.66
C LYS A 69 -0.23 -13.76 6.06
N SER A 70 -0.04 -12.44 6.15
CA SER A 70 -0.13 -11.64 7.37
C SER A 70 -1.05 -10.46 7.13
N ASP A 71 -1.63 -9.91 8.19
CA ASP A 71 -2.41 -8.67 8.09
C ASP A 71 -1.50 -7.50 7.73
N GLU A 72 -1.99 -6.61 6.88
CA GLU A 72 -1.32 -5.36 6.54
C GLU A 72 -2.20 -4.17 6.90
N ILE A 73 -1.60 -3.19 7.56
CA ILE A 73 -2.29 -1.98 8.00
C ILE A 73 -1.70 -0.79 7.27
N TRP A 74 -2.55 -0.03 6.57
CA TRP A 74 -2.20 1.19 5.85
C TRP A 74 -2.59 2.42 6.65
N TYR A 75 -1.72 3.41 6.70
CA TYR A 75 -1.90 4.68 7.42
C TYR A 75 -1.64 5.82 6.45
N PHE A 76 -2.64 6.69 6.26
CA PHE A 76 -2.50 7.87 5.40
C PHE A 76 -1.70 8.97 6.09
N HIS A 77 -0.77 9.60 5.37
CA HIS A 77 -0.02 10.75 5.85
C HIS A 77 -0.41 12.03 5.14
N PHE A 78 -0.19 12.10 3.83
CA PHE A 78 -0.56 13.27 3.02
C PHE A 78 -0.55 12.93 1.52
N GLY A 79 -1.06 13.88 0.74
CA GLY A 79 -1.07 13.80 -0.72
C GLY A 79 -2.45 13.50 -1.29
N SER A 80 -2.51 12.75 -2.38
CA SER A 80 -3.75 12.23 -2.95
C SER A 80 -4.41 11.24 -2.01
N SER A 81 -5.73 11.23 -1.95
CA SER A 81 -6.44 10.07 -1.43
C SER A 81 -6.08 8.84 -2.25
N VAL A 82 -6.03 7.68 -1.62
CA VAL A 82 -5.61 6.42 -2.23
C VAL A 82 -6.75 5.43 -2.16
N ARG A 83 -7.17 4.92 -3.32
CA ARG A 83 -8.13 3.81 -3.37
C ARG A 83 -7.41 2.49 -3.21
N ILE A 84 -7.82 1.72 -2.22
CA ILE A 84 -7.42 0.34 -2.02
C ILE A 84 -8.51 -0.55 -2.59
N HIS A 85 -8.17 -1.36 -3.59
CA HIS A 85 -9.04 -2.37 -4.19
C HIS A 85 -8.84 -3.69 -3.46
N LEU A 86 -9.91 -4.34 -3.03
CA LEU A 86 -9.87 -5.56 -2.23
C LEU A 86 -10.73 -6.64 -2.88
N PHE A 87 -10.14 -7.81 -3.09
CA PHE A 87 -10.78 -8.99 -3.67
C PHE A 87 -10.71 -10.13 -2.64
N SER A 88 -11.82 -10.46 -2.07
CA SER A 88 -11.99 -11.62 -1.20
C SER A 88 -12.93 -12.64 -1.86
N THR A 89 -13.08 -13.82 -1.29
CA THR A 89 -13.89 -14.90 -1.88
C THR A 89 -15.25 -14.40 -2.38
N SER A 90 -15.37 -14.24 -3.70
CA SER A 90 -16.59 -13.81 -4.42
C SER A 90 -17.07 -12.38 -4.12
N GLU A 91 -16.27 -11.54 -3.48
CA GLU A 91 -16.63 -10.16 -3.16
C GLU A 91 -15.49 -9.18 -3.48
N TYR A 92 -15.83 -8.14 -4.26
CA TYR A 92 -14.98 -6.97 -4.47
C TYR A 92 -15.53 -5.79 -3.70
N HIS A 93 -14.65 -5.05 -3.04
CA HIS A 93 -14.96 -3.73 -2.51
C HIS A 93 -13.73 -2.82 -2.58
N SER A 94 -13.92 -1.53 -2.42
CA SER A 94 -12.83 -0.56 -2.32
C SER A 94 -12.99 0.33 -1.12
N VAL A 95 -11.85 0.84 -0.63
CA VAL A 95 -11.77 1.78 0.48
C VAL A 95 -10.90 2.95 0.06
N ASP A 96 -11.35 4.16 0.28
CA ASP A 96 -10.59 5.37 0.04
C ASP A 96 -9.87 5.79 1.33
N LEU A 97 -8.54 5.71 1.28
CA LEU A 97 -7.66 6.11 2.37
C LEU A 97 -7.31 7.59 2.21
N GLY A 98 -7.60 8.41 3.21
CA GLY A 98 -7.41 9.85 3.13
C GLY A 98 -7.82 10.57 4.41
N HIS A 99 -7.99 11.90 4.32
CA HIS A 99 -8.36 12.74 5.46
C HIS A 99 -9.81 13.27 5.39
N ASP A 100 -10.48 13.14 4.25
CA ASP A 100 -11.85 13.64 4.08
C ASP A 100 -12.88 12.66 4.64
N TRP A 101 -12.95 12.58 5.95
CA TRP A 101 -13.92 11.74 6.66
C TRP A 101 -15.38 12.08 6.34
N GLN A 102 -15.67 13.31 5.87
CA GLN A 102 -17.02 13.71 5.46
C GLN A 102 -17.42 13.05 4.13
N CYS A 103 -16.46 12.76 3.27
CA CYS A 103 -16.66 12.01 2.03
C CYS A 103 -16.46 10.49 2.21
N GLY A 104 -16.31 10.02 3.45
CA GLY A 104 -16.17 8.59 3.76
C GLY A 104 -14.74 8.05 3.69
N GLU A 105 -13.73 8.90 3.53
CA GLU A 105 -12.34 8.48 3.59
C GLU A 105 -11.96 8.05 5.02
N VAL A 106 -11.05 7.09 5.11
CA VAL A 106 -10.49 6.61 6.37
C VAL A 106 -9.00 6.93 6.44
N ALA A 107 -8.52 7.32 7.62
CA ALA A 107 -7.10 7.62 7.82
C ALA A 107 -6.24 6.35 7.98
N GLN A 108 -6.87 5.22 8.29
CA GLN A 108 -6.25 3.92 8.50
C GLN A 108 -7.18 2.81 8.01
N TYR A 109 -6.60 1.77 7.41
CA TYR A 109 -7.34 0.57 7.02
C TYR A 109 -6.50 -0.68 7.22
N SER A 110 -7.13 -1.76 7.71
CA SER A 110 -6.50 -3.07 7.90
C SER A 110 -6.96 -4.03 6.82
N ILE A 111 -6.00 -4.57 6.08
CA ILE A 111 -6.20 -5.58 5.04
C ILE A 111 -5.93 -6.95 5.66
N PRO A 112 -6.94 -7.84 5.76
CA PRO A 112 -6.74 -9.16 6.35
C PRO A 112 -5.80 -10.04 5.52
N ALA A 113 -5.11 -10.95 6.19
CA ALA A 113 -4.29 -11.97 5.57
C ALA A 113 -5.08 -12.76 4.50
N GLY A 114 -4.46 -12.99 3.34
CA GLY A 114 -5.04 -13.75 2.23
C GLY A 114 -5.94 -12.96 1.29
N VAL A 115 -6.38 -11.76 1.64
CA VAL A 115 -7.11 -10.88 0.73
C VAL A 115 -6.17 -10.39 -0.37
N VAL A 116 -6.60 -10.48 -1.63
CA VAL A 116 -5.88 -9.86 -2.76
C VAL A 116 -6.22 -8.38 -2.79
N PHE A 117 -5.20 -7.54 -2.90
CA PHE A 117 -5.39 -6.10 -2.95
C PHE A 117 -4.35 -5.40 -3.81
N GLY A 118 -4.68 -4.19 -4.22
CA GLY A 118 -3.81 -3.23 -4.88
C GLY A 118 -4.32 -1.82 -4.60
N ALA A 119 -3.55 -0.80 -4.97
CA ALA A 119 -3.91 0.57 -4.63
C ALA A 119 -3.44 1.58 -5.67
N GLU A 120 -4.16 2.69 -5.78
CA GLU A 120 -3.83 3.79 -6.67
C GLU A 120 -4.20 5.16 -6.09
N PRO A 121 -3.41 6.22 -6.39
CA PRO A 121 -3.80 7.59 -6.07
C PRO A 121 -4.99 8.05 -6.92
N LEU A 122 -5.95 8.74 -6.30
CA LEU A 122 -7.17 9.21 -6.98
C LEU A 122 -7.05 10.58 -7.63
N GLN A 123 -6.05 11.38 -7.23
CA GLN A 123 -5.89 12.76 -7.68
C GLN A 123 -4.59 12.94 -8.46
N GLN A 124 -4.43 14.10 -9.11
CA GLN A 124 -3.22 14.42 -9.89
C GLN A 124 -2.05 14.85 -9.01
N LYS A 125 -1.69 14.04 -8.02
CA LYS A 125 -0.52 14.20 -7.13
C LYS A 125 -0.19 12.88 -6.46
N GLY A 126 1.03 12.74 -5.99
CA GLY A 126 1.45 11.56 -5.24
C GLY A 126 0.85 11.48 -3.84
N ALA A 127 0.94 10.32 -3.21
CA ALA A 127 0.45 10.02 -1.88
C ALA A 127 1.51 9.32 -1.03
N LEU A 128 1.72 9.80 0.19
CA LEU A 128 2.57 9.15 1.18
C LEU A 128 1.71 8.42 2.22
N MET A 129 2.02 7.16 2.42
CA MET A 129 1.44 6.28 3.43
C MET A 129 2.53 5.62 4.26
N SER A 130 2.15 4.96 5.35
CA SER A 130 2.91 3.89 5.99
C SER A 130 2.14 2.60 5.89
N CYS A 131 2.86 1.48 5.78
CA CYS A 131 2.29 0.15 5.85
C CYS A 131 2.98 -0.65 6.95
N SER A 132 2.20 -1.34 7.78
CA SER A 132 2.71 -2.24 8.81
C SER A 132 2.20 -3.65 8.55
N VAL A 133 3.07 -4.64 8.64
CA VAL A 133 2.74 -6.06 8.44
C VAL A 133 2.96 -6.81 9.75
N CYS A 134 1.96 -7.54 10.20
CA CYS A 134 1.97 -8.29 11.47
C CYS A 134 1.32 -9.69 11.29
N PRO A 135 2.08 -10.77 11.51
CA PRO A 135 3.54 -10.88 11.67
C PRO A 135 4.32 -10.27 10.51
N GLY A 136 5.57 -9.84 10.77
CA GLY A 136 6.37 -9.03 9.85
C GLY A 136 6.55 -9.61 8.45
N PHE A 137 6.73 -8.74 7.48
CA PHE A 137 6.88 -9.12 6.06
C PHE A 137 8.01 -10.12 5.84
N ALA A 138 7.69 -11.18 5.12
CA ALA A 138 8.63 -12.15 4.57
C ALA A 138 8.21 -12.46 3.12
N ILE A 139 9.19 -12.60 2.24
CA ILE A 139 8.92 -12.86 0.82
C ILE A 139 8.18 -14.19 0.58
N ASP A 140 8.38 -15.18 1.45
CA ASP A 140 7.69 -16.48 1.39
C ASP A 140 6.18 -16.37 1.71
N ASP A 141 5.75 -15.26 2.28
CA ASP A 141 4.36 -14.96 2.59
C ASP A 141 3.67 -14.10 1.53
N PHE A 142 4.42 -13.64 0.55
CA PHE A 142 3.94 -12.81 -0.56
C PHE A 142 3.53 -13.63 -1.77
N LYS A 143 2.43 -13.26 -2.41
CA LYS A 143 1.97 -13.87 -3.66
C LYS A 143 1.40 -12.81 -4.60
N TRP A 144 1.92 -12.76 -5.83
CA TRP A 144 1.29 -12.00 -6.91
C TRP A 144 -0.10 -12.56 -7.21
N ALA A 145 -1.06 -11.69 -7.47
CA ALA A 145 -2.35 -12.11 -7.96
C ALA A 145 -2.29 -12.46 -9.45
N SER A 146 -3.06 -13.46 -9.85
CA SER A 146 -3.32 -13.75 -11.25
C SER A 146 -4.46 -12.84 -11.73
N VAL A 147 -4.14 -11.89 -12.61
CA VAL A 147 -5.15 -11.00 -13.19
C VAL A 147 -6.19 -11.79 -13.99
N ASP A 148 -5.77 -12.81 -14.73
CA ASP A 148 -6.67 -13.67 -15.52
C ASP A 148 -7.67 -14.40 -14.61
N GLU A 149 -7.22 -14.94 -13.45
CA GLU A 149 -8.10 -15.57 -12.47
C GLU A 149 -9.11 -14.57 -11.87
N LEU A 150 -8.64 -13.36 -11.54
CA LEU A 150 -9.49 -12.30 -11.00
C LEU A 150 -10.53 -11.83 -12.02
N LEU A 151 -10.19 -11.70 -13.31
CA LEU A 151 -11.13 -11.32 -14.36
C LEU A 151 -12.21 -12.38 -14.60
N VAL A 152 -11.90 -13.67 -14.36
CA VAL A 152 -12.91 -14.74 -14.39
C VAL A 152 -13.84 -14.69 -13.19
N GLU A 153 -13.31 -14.42 -12.00
CA GLU A 153 -14.09 -14.35 -10.76
C GLU A 153 -14.87 -13.03 -10.63
N PHE A 154 -14.28 -11.92 -11.11
CA PHE A 154 -14.84 -10.55 -11.03
C PHE A 154 -14.92 -9.87 -12.41
N PRO A 155 -15.72 -10.37 -13.35
CA PRO A 155 -15.76 -9.84 -14.71
C PRO A 155 -16.23 -8.38 -14.82
N GLU A 156 -16.93 -7.88 -13.81
CA GLU A 156 -17.39 -6.48 -13.75
C GLU A 156 -16.30 -5.48 -13.39
N GLN A 157 -15.10 -5.97 -13.00
CA GLN A 157 -13.93 -5.16 -12.63
C GLN A 157 -12.86 -5.16 -13.73
N ALA A 158 -13.17 -5.61 -14.94
CA ALA A 158 -12.29 -5.69 -16.09
C ALA A 158 -11.98 -4.32 -16.73
#